data_4190856912d704e8e47ffa29ac51736d
#
_entry.id   4190856912d704e8e47ffa29ac51736d
#
_cell.length_a   1.000
_cell.length_b   1.000
_cell.length_c   1.000
_cell.angle_alpha   90.00
_cell.angle_beta   90.00
_cell.angle_gamma   90.00
#
_symmetry.space_group_name_H-M   'P 1'
#
loop_
_entity.id
_entity.type
_entity.pdbx_description
1 polymer ?
#
loop_
_entity_poly.entity_id
_entity_poly.type
_entity_poly.pdbx_seq_one_letter_code
_entity_poly.pdbx_strand_id
1 'polypeptide(L)'
;MFEALFQTFDDSREPSAAPARLAQLRAELKRRGLDGFVVPRTDRQQNEYLPASEERLFWLTGFTGSAGAAIVLAERAALFVDGRYTVQAAAQVDAKLFAIEHLVDAPQDQWLEQNLKSGARLGYDPWLHTTEGAEKLRKACATAGRSTARRSDCHRLPPVRRRPPAR
;
A
#
# COMPACT_ATOMS: atom_id res chain seq x y z
N MET A 1 36.98 27.61 -12.75
CA MET A 1 36.41 26.50 -13.54
C MET A 1 35.28 25.92 -12.69
N PHE A 2 34.02 26.13 -13.07
CA PHE A 2 32.88 25.57 -12.31
C PHE A 2 32.71 24.13 -12.79
N GLU A 3 32.89 23.16 -11.90
CA GLU A 3 32.53 21.79 -12.16
C GLU A 3 30.98 21.69 -12.07
N ALA A 4 30.35 21.34 -13.19
CA ALA A 4 28.92 21.11 -13.20
C ALA A 4 28.66 19.81 -12.45
N LEU A 5 28.03 19.90 -11.27
CA LEU A 5 27.48 18.77 -10.56
C LEU A 5 26.23 18.32 -11.32
N PHE A 6 26.38 17.29 -12.14
CA PHE A 6 25.24 16.65 -12.78
C PHE A 6 24.46 15.88 -11.75
N GLN A 7 23.15 16.04 -11.77
CA GLN A 7 22.25 15.23 -10.96
C GLN A 7 22.44 13.75 -11.33
N THR A 8 22.87 12.93 -10.39
CA THR A 8 22.94 11.49 -10.60
C THR A 8 21.50 10.95 -10.50
N PHE A 9 21.08 10.20 -11.52
CA PHE A 9 19.81 9.46 -11.49
C PHE A 9 19.95 8.11 -10.77
N ASP A 10 21.10 7.82 -10.23
CA ASP A 10 21.34 6.66 -9.39
C ASP A 10 20.75 6.95 -7.99
N ASP A 11 19.55 6.47 -7.79
CA ASP A 11 19.03 6.31 -6.42
C ASP A 11 19.95 5.33 -5.70
N SER A 12 20.93 5.83 -4.96
CA SER A 12 21.74 5.04 -4.04
C SER A 12 20.82 4.50 -2.95
N ARG A 13 20.20 3.34 -3.22
CA ARG A 13 19.33 2.71 -2.26
C ARG A 13 20.18 1.96 -1.24
N GLU A 14 20.05 2.37 0.00
CA GLU A 14 20.35 1.47 1.10
C GLU A 14 19.57 0.17 0.91
N PRO A 15 20.12 -0.99 1.36
CA PRO A 15 19.43 -2.28 1.33
C PRO A 15 17.99 -2.07 1.79
N SER A 16 17.05 -2.44 0.97
CA SER A 16 15.63 -2.15 1.18
C SER A 16 15.19 -2.55 2.59
N ALA A 17 14.78 -1.58 3.38
CA ALA A 17 14.17 -1.86 4.68
C ALA A 17 12.75 -2.44 4.56
N ALA A 18 12.26 -2.64 3.33
CA ALA A 18 10.92 -3.16 3.04
C ALA A 18 10.63 -4.52 3.70
N PRO A 19 11.54 -5.52 3.72
CA PRO A 19 11.26 -6.78 4.41
C PRO A 19 10.93 -6.60 5.89
N ALA A 20 11.74 -5.82 6.62
CA ALA A 20 11.52 -5.56 8.03
C ALA A 20 10.24 -4.76 8.28
N ARG A 21 9.96 -3.76 7.44
CA ARG A 21 8.75 -2.93 7.53
C ARG A 21 7.48 -3.71 7.23
N LEU A 22 7.52 -4.59 6.24
CA LEU A 22 6.42 -5.49 5.91
C LEU A 22 6.14 -6.48 7.06
N ALA A 23 7.19 -7.04 7.65
CA ALA A 23 7.06 -7.92 8.81
C ALA A 23 6.46 -7.18 10.03
N GLN A 24 6.91 -5.95 10.30
CA GLN A 24 6.35 -5.12 11.37
C GLN A 24 4.86 -4.80 11.12
N LEU A 25 4.48 -4.46 9.89
CA LEU A 25 3.09 -4.22 9.55
C LEU A 25 2.24 -5.48 9.77
N ARG A 26 2.69 -6.63 9.30
CA ARG A 26 1.98 -7.91 9.51
C ARG A 26 1.82 -8.27 10.98
N ALA A 27 2.87 -8.05 11.79
CA ALA A 27 2.79 -8.24 13.25
C ALA A 27 1.73 -7.32 13.89
N GLU A 28 1.67 -6.06 13.48
CA GLU A 28 0.69 -5.11 13.96
C GLU A 28 -0.74 -5.47 13.51
N LEU A 29 -0.93 -5.92 12.27
CA LEU A 29 -2.21 -6.41 11.79
C LEU A 29 -2.70 -7.59 12.62
N LYS A 30 -1.83 -8.56 12.87
CA LYS A 30 -2.14 -9.71 13.74
C LYS A 30 -2.53 -9.27 15.15
N ARG A 31 -1.80 -8.32 15.74
CA ARG A 31 -2.12 -7.76 17.06
C ARG A 31 -3.48 -7.10 17.10
N ARG A 32 -3.91 -6.47 16.00
CA ARG A 32 -5.24 -5.81 15.87
C ARG A 32 -6.34 -6.75 15.40
N GLY A 33 -6.05 -8.01 15.14
CA GLY A 33 -7.02 -8.97 14.57
C GLY A 33 -7.47 -8.60 13.16
N LEU A 34 -6.56 -8.05 12.35
CA LEU A 34 -6.79 -7.72 10.94
C LEU A 34 -6.03 -8.71 10.06
N ASP A 35 -6.65 -9.07 8.94
CA ASP A 35 -6.09 -9.99 7.96
C ASP A 35 -5.40 -9.27 6.81
N GLY A 36 -5.63 -7.96 6.67
CA GLY A 36 -4.97 -7.15 5.66
C GLY A 36 -5.13 -5.66 5.90
N PHE A 37 -4.39 -4.86 5.12
CA PHE A 37 -4.41 -3.41 5.19
C PHE A 37 -4.11 -2.77 3.83
N VAL A 38 -4.78 -1.64 3.54
CA VAL A 38 -4.58 -0.85 2.33
C VAL A 38 -3.76 0.39 2.65
N VAL A 39 -2.68 0.59 1.89
CA VAL A 39 -1.77 1.73 2.03
C VAL A 39 -1.77 2.50 0.70
N PRO A 40 -2.58 3.55 0.54
CA PRO A 40 -2.57 4.37 -0.65
C PRO A 40 -1.40 5.36 -0.64
N ARG A 41 -1.02 5.84 -1.82
CA ARG A 41 -0.13 6.99 -1.97
C ARG A 41 -0.95 8.27 -1.96
N THR A 42 -1.26 8.75 -0.79
CA THR A 42 -2.00 10.00 -0.58
C THR A 42 -1.80 10.52 0.84
N ASP A 43 -2.10 11.78 1.05
CA ASP A 43 -2.25 12.39 2.36
C ASP A 43 -3.73 12.67 2.67
N ARG A 44 -3.98 13.35 3.79
CA ARG A 44 -5.34 13.68 4.23
C ARG A 44 -6.06 14.67 3.32
N GLN A 45 -5.32 15.49 2.58
CA GLN A 45 -5.82 16.50 1.67
C GLN A 45 -5.93 15.99 0.23
N GLN A 46 -5.52 14.72 -0.03
CA GLN A 46 -5.47 14.13 -1.37
C GLN A 46 -4.52 14.89 -2.32
N ASN A 47 -3.41 15.40 -1.79
CA ASN A 47 -2.41 16.10 -2.57
C ASN A 47 -1.61 15.15 -3.46
N GLU A 48 -1.16 15.65 -4.61
CA GLU A 48 -0.26 14.95 -5.51
C GLU A 48 1.16 14.89 -4.93
N TYR A 49 1.61 16.00 -4.32
CA TYR A 49 2.94 16.10 -3.71
C TYR A 49 2.83 15.88 -2.20
N LEU A 50 3.39 14.77 -1.75
CA LEU A 50 3.33 14.39 -0.35
C LEU A 50 4.56 14.91 0.41
N PRO A 51 4.39 15.44 1.62
CA PRO A 51 5.54 15.67 2.49
C PRO A 51 6.16 14.31 2.91
N ALA A 52 7.46 14.28 3.15
CA ALA A 52 8.19 13.05 3.50
C ALA A 52 7.57 12.27 4.69
N SER A 53 6.91 12.97 5.61
CA SER A 53 6.20 12.37 6.74
C SER A 53 4.94 11.58 6.33
N GLU A 54 4.39 11.83 5.14
CA GLU A 54 3.19 11.19 4.62
C GLU A 54 3.46 10.14 3.55
N GLU A 55 4.72 9.98 3.12
CA GLU A 55 5.18 9.00 2.12
C GLU A 55 5.12 7.55 2.65
N ARG A 56 3.93 7.09 3.07
CA ARG A 56 3.71 5.77 3.67
C ARG A 56 3.95 4.64 2.70
N LEU A 57 3.53 4.82 1.44
CA LEU A 57 3.72 3.83 0.38
C LEU A 57 5.20 3.64 0.10
N PHE A 58 5.94 4.73 -0.11
CA PHE A 58 7.39 4.71 -0.27
C PHE A 58 8.08 4.04 0.94
N TRP A 59 7.73 4.45 2.15
CA TRP A 59 8.29 3.86 3.36
C TRP A 59 8.10 2.34 3.41
N LEU A 60 6.94 1.84 2.99
CA LEU A 60 6.63 0.41 3.05
C LEU A 60 7.31 -0.37 1.91
N THR A 61 7.30 0.16 0.69
CA THR A 61 7.64 -0.60 -0.52
C THR A 61 8.94 -0.18 -1.19
N GLY A 62 9.42 1.03 -0.93
CA GLY A 62 10.52 1.67 -1.66
C GLY A 62 10.08 2.31 -2.99
N PHE A 63 8.80 2.26 -3.35
CA PHE A 63 8.29 2.84 -4.59
C PHE A 63 8.16 4.36 -4.49
N THR A 64 8.77 5.08 -5.45
CA THR A 64 8.81 6.56 -5.48
C THR A 64 7.85 7.20 -6.47
N GLY A 65 7.07 6.43 -7.21
CA GLY A 65 6.11 6.96 -8.18
C GLY A 65 4.98 7.77 -7.52
N SER A 66 4.38 8.70 -8.30
CA SER A 66 3.37 9.62 -7.76
C SER A 66 1.95 9.04 -7.67
N ALA A 67 1.71 7.84 -8.19
CA ALA A 67 0.41 7.18 -8.10
C ALA A 67 0.56 5.69 -7.82
N GLY A 68 -0.20 5.19 -6.85
CA GLY A 68 -0.20 3.77 -6.50
C GLY A 68 -0.81 3.49 -5.13
N ALA A 69 -0.95 2.22 -4.83
CA ALA A 69 -1.37 1.74 -3.52
C ALA A 69 -0.79 0.35 -3.26
N ALA A 70 -0.55 0.01 -2.00
CA ALA A 70 -0.24 -1.36 -1.62
C ALA A 70 -1.39 -1.99 -0.84
N ILE A 71 -1.62 -3.27 -1.08
CA ILE A 71 -2.49 -4.10 -0.25
C ILE A 71 -1.60 -5.18 0.38
N VAL A 72 -1.61 -5.24 1.69
CA VAL A 72 -0.85 -6.23 2.47
C VAL A 72 -1.82 -7.19 3.14
N LEU A 73 -1.70 -8.46 2.83
CA LEU A 73 -2.36 -9.56 3.52
C LEU A 73 -1.35 -10.34 4.37
N ALA A 74 -1.82 -11.29 5.16
CA ALA A 74 -0.97 -12.10 6.02
C ALA A 74 0.18 -12.78 5.26
N GLU A 75 -0.11 -13.38 4.11
CA GLU A 75 0.86 -14.16 3.33
C GLU A 75 1.27 -13.48 2.02
N ARG A 76 0.44 -12.58 1.50
CA ARG A 76 0.62 -11.92 0.20
C ARG A 76 0.65 -10.41 0.36
N ALA A 77 1.32 -9.73 -0.56
CA ALA A 77 1.21 -8.30 -0.70
C ALA A 77 1.31 -7.93 -2.19
N ALA A 78 0.61 -6.88 -2.59
CA ALA A 78 0.64 -6.36 -3.94
C ALA A 78 0.83 -4.86 -3.93
N LEU A 79 1.59 -4.36 -4.90
CA LEU A 79 1.71 -2.95 -5.23
C LEU A 79 0.98 -2.70 -6.55
N PHE A 80 0.00 -1.82 -6.51
CA PHE A 80 -0.78 -1.41 -7.67
C PHE A 80 -0.24 -0.10 -8.21
N VAL A 81 0.11 -0.07 -9.48
CA VAL A 81 0.63 1.11 -10.18
C VAL A 81 -0.10 1.34 -11.50
N ASP A 82 -0.12 2.56 -11.99
CA ASP A 82 -0.58 2.81 -13.35
C ASP A 82 0.52 2.54 -14.38
N GLY A 83 0.15 2.51 -15.67
CA GLY A 83 1.06 2.13 -16.77
C GLY A 83 2.33 2.98 -16.88
N ARG A 84 2.32 4.22 -16.37
CA ARG A 84 3.50 5.10 -16.37
C ARG A 84 4.61 4.59 -15.44
N TYR A 85 4.26 3.79 -14.45
CA TYR A 85 5.16 3.37 -13.37
C TYR A 85 5.53 1.89 -13.38
N THR A 86 5.12 1.11 -14.37
CA THR A 86 5.40 -0.34 -14.42
C THR A 86 6.89 -0.66 -14.42
N VAL A 87 7.67 0.02 -15.27
CA VAL A 87 9.13 -0.17 -15.34
C VAL A 87 9.80 0.29 -14.05
N GLN A 88 9.39 1.45 -13.55
CA GLN A 88 9.94 2.01 -12.31
C GLN A 88 9.63 1.11 -11.11
N ALA A 89 8.41 0.62 -10.97
CA ALA A 89 8.02 -0.30 -9.90
C ALA A 89 8.85 -1.59 -9.96
N ALA A 90 9.03 -2.18 -11.13
CA ALA A 90 9.84 -3.37 -11.32
C ALA A 90 11.32 -3.17 -10.93
N ALA A 91 11.87 -1.97 -11.17
CA ALA A 91 13.24 -1.63 -10.77
C ALA A 91 13.36 -1.30 -9.28
N GLN A 92 12.27 -0.83 -8.65
CA GLN A 92 12.32 -0.27 -7.29
C GLN A 92 11.83 -1.21 -6.21
N VAL A 93 10.93 -2.10 -6.49
CA VAL A 93 10.23 -2.92 -5.49
C VAL A 93 10.72 -4.36 -5.58
N ASP A 94 10.96 -4.96 -4.43
CA ASP A 94 11.33 -6.38 -4.38
C ASP A 94 10.10 -7.24 -4.75
N ALA A 95 10.15 -7.87 -5.92
CA ALA A 95 9.09 -8.75 -6.43
C ALA A 95 8.87 -10.02 -5.58
N LYS A 96 9.79 -10.35 -4.68
CA LYS A 96 9.61 -11.43 -3.71
C LYS A 96 8.67 -11.03 -2.57
N LEU A 97 8.54 -9.72 -2.31
CA LEU A 97 7.73 -9.18 -1.23
C LEU A 97 6.38 -8.69 -1.72
N PHE A 98 6.34 -8.06 -2.90
CA PHE A 98 5.14 -7.46 -3.47
C PHE A 98 4.96 -7.92 -4.91
N ALA A 99 3.80 -8.49 -5.23
CA ALA A 99 3.37 -8.62 -6.62
C ALA A 99 3.12 -7.22 -7.19
N ILE A 100 3.61 -6.94 -8.39
CA ILE A 100 3.36 -5.67 -9.06
C ILE A 100 2.17 -5.87 -9.98
N GLU A 101 1.10 -5.12 -9.71
CA GLU A 101 -0.17 -5.23 -10.40
C GLU A 101 -0.47 -3.92 -11.13
N HIS A 102 -1.09 -4.02 -12.30
CA HIS A 102 -1.50 -2.85 -13.07
C HIS A 102 -2.93 -2.45 -12.68
N LEU A 103 -3.13 -1.18 -12.30
CA LEU A 103 -4.44 -0.68 -11.80
C LEU A 103 -5.62 -0.89 -12.76
N VAL A 104 -5.36 -0.95 -14.07
CA VAL A 104 -6.40 -1.13 -15.09
C VAL A 104 -6.69 -2.61 -15.33
N ASP A 105 -5.63 -3.43 -15.44
CA ASP A 105 -5.76 -4.86 -15.80
C ASP A 105 -6.11 -5.72 -14.58
N ALA A 106 -5.65 -5.33 -13.41
CA ALA A 106 -5.91 -5.98 -12.13
C ALA A 106 -6.36 -4.96 -11.07
N PRO A 107 -7.59 -4.44 -11.14
CA PRO A 107 -8.10 -3.50 -10.17
C PRO A 107 -8.06 -4.06 -8.75
N GLN A 108 -7.83 -3.17 -7.76
CA GLN A 108 -7.69 -3.55 -6.35
C GLN A 108 -8.87 -4.36 -5.80
N ASP A 109 -10.08 -4.04 -6.24
CA ASP A 109 -11.30 -4.74 -5.85
C ASP A 109 -11.32 -6.18 -6.37
N GLN A 110 -10.99 -6.42 -7.63
CA GLN A 110 -10.87 -7.76 -8.19
C GLN A 110 -9.76 -8.57 -7.52
N TRP A 111 -8.62 -7.94 -7.26
CA TRP A 111 -7.52 -8.61 -6.56
C TRP A 111 -7.94 -9.01 -5.13
N LEU A 112 -8.65 -8.14 -4.42
CA LEU A 112 -9.19 -8.43 -3.08
C LEU A 112 -10.18 -9.60 -3.13
N GLU A 113 -11.08 -9.62 -4.11
CA GLU A 113 -12.06 -10.70 -4.28
C GLU A 113 -11.39 -12.07 -4.45
N GLN A 114 -10.25 -12.09 -5.16
CA GLN A 114 -9.50 -13.33 -5.44
C GLN A 114 -8.58 -13.77 -4.27
N ASN A 115 -8.09 -12.83 -3.48
CA ASN A 115 -7.03 -13.09 -2.50
C ASN A 115 -7.48 -12.97 -1.04
N LEU A 116 -8.60 -12.31 -0.78
CA LEU A 116 -9.11 -12.14 0.57
C LEU A 116 -9.96 -13.36 0.97
N LYS A 117 -9.61 -13.98 2.07
CA LYS A 117 -10.37 -15.12 2.61
C LYS A 117 -11.75 -14.66 3.12
N SER A 118 -12.73 -15.53 3.01
CA SER A 118 -14.05 -15.26 3.59
C SER A 118 -13.95 -15.04 5.10
N GLY A 119 -14.68 -14.03 5.59
CA GLY A 119 -14.66 -13.63 6.99
C GLY A 119 -13.42 -12.81 7.37
N ALA A 120 -12.52 -12.53 6.42
CA ALA A 120 -11.34 -11.72 6.68
C ALA A 120 -11.69 -10.25 6.94
N ARG A 121 -10.88 -9.61 7.75
CA ARG A 121 -11.01 -8.21 8.17
C ARG A 121 -9.93 -7.36 7.51
N LEU A 122 -10.32 -6.56 6.52
CA LEU A 122 -9.43 -5.62 5.85
C LEU A 122 -9.47 -4.26 6.56
N GLY A 123 -8.30 -3.75 6.95
CA GLY A 123 -8.13 -2.42 7.54
C GLY A 123 -7.81 -1.35 6.49
N TYR A 124 -8.20 -0.12 6.76
CA TYR A 124 -7.78 1.06 6.00
C TYR A 124 -7.77 2.31 6.89
N ASP A 125 -6.99 3.33 6.53
CA ASP A 125 -6.99 4.62 7.20
C ASP A 125 -8.05 5.52 6.56
N PRO A 126 -9.11 5.91 7.29
CA PRO A 126 -10.21 6.70 6.74
C PRO A 126 -9.79 8.11 6.31
N TRP A 127 -8.68 8.62 6.83
CA TRP A 127 -8.15 9.94 6.45
C TRP A 127 -7.43 9.93 5.09
N LEU A 128 -7.12 8.73 4.57
CA LEU A 128 -6.39 8.56 3.33
C LEU A 128 -7.29 8.07 2.18
N HIS A 129 -8.59 7.96 2.39
CA HIS A 129 -9.53 7.47 1.39
C HIS A 129 -10.69 8.43 1.24
N THR A 130 -11.08 8.67 0.00
CA THR A 130 -12.36 9.32 -0.29
C THR A 130 -13.51 8.42 0.13
N THR A 131 -14.69 9.00 0.31
CA THR A 131 -15.92 8.21 0.62
C THR A 131 -16.17 7.15 -0.45
N GLU A 132 -15.99 7.50 -1.73
CA GLU A 132 -16.13 6.57 -2.85
C GLU A 132 -15.09 5.46 -2.81
N GLY A 133 -13.81 5.77 -2.53
CA GLY A 133 -12.75 4.78 -2.40
C GLY A 133 -13.01 3.80 -1.27
N ALA A 134 -13.44 4.31 -0.11
CA ALA A 134 -13.81 3.46 1.03
C ALA A 134 -15.01 2.55 0.71
N GLU A 135 -15.98 3.04 -0.07
CA GLU A 135 -17.15 2.26 -0.46
C GLU A 135 -16.79 1.15 -1.47
N LYS A 136 -15.86 1.43 -2.41
CA LYS A 136 -15.31 0.40 -3.31
C LYS A 136 -14.63 -0.72 -2.52
N LEU A 137 -13.80 -0.39 -1.52
CA LEU A 137 -13.17 -1.39 -0.65
C LEU A 137 -14.21 -2.22 0.11
N ARG A 138 -15.26 -1.60 0.63
CA ARG A 138 -16.36 -2.33 1.33
C ARG A 138 -17.09 -3.29 0.40
N LYS A 139 -17.38 -2.86 -0.83
CA LYS A 139 -18.01 -3.72 -1.83
C LYS A 139 -17.13 -4.92 -2.17
N ALA A 140 -15.84 -4.71 -2.41
CA ALA A 140 -14.88 -5.77 -2.67
C ALA A 140 -14.81 -6.78 -1.51
N CYS A 141 -14.73 -6.31 -0.27
CA CYS A 141 -14.78 -7.19 0.90
C CYS A 141 -16.09 -7.98 0.99
N ALA A 142 -17.23 -7.34 0.70
CA ALA A 142 -18.52 -8.02 0.73
C ALA A 142 -18.65 -9.08 -0.37
N THR A 143 -18.04 -8.86 -1.54
CA THR A 143 -18.02 -9.82 -2.66
C THR A 143 -17.11 -11.00 -2.34
N ALA A 144 -15.88 -10.76 -1.85
CA ALA A 144 -14.97 -11.81 -1.40
C ALA A 144 -15.60 -12.73 -0.34
N GLY A 145 -16.48 -12.18 0.51
CA GLY A 145 -17.22 -12.95 1.51
C GLY A 145 -18.37 -13.80 0.97
N ARG A 146 -18.83 -13.59 -0.26
CA ARG A 146 -19.98 -14.33 -0.84
C ARG A 146 -19.63 -15.74 -1.29
N SER A 147 -18.37 -16.03 -1.54
CA SER A 147 -17.93 -17.37 -1.96
C SER A 147 -18.05 -18.44 -0.86
N THR A 148 -18.19 -18.04 0.40
CA THR A 148 -18.35 -18.92 1.57
C THR A 148 -19.15 -18.18 2.64
N ALA A 149 -19.89 -18.89 3.48
CA ALA A 149 -20.98 -18.44 4.37
C ALA A 149 -20.67 -17.31 5.41
N ARG A 150 -19.53 -16.65 5.37
CA ARG A 150 -19.17 -15.52 6.25
C ARG A 150 -18.81 -14.29 5.43
N ARG A 151 -19.33 -13.13 5.82
CA ARG A 151 -18.97 -11.83 5.23
C ARG A 151 -17.59 -11.41 5.68
N SER A 152 -16.78 -10.88 4.75
CA SER A 152 -15.58 -10.12 5.06
C SER A 152 -15.94 -8.67 5.39
N ASP A 153 -15.23 -8.08 6.34
CA ASP A 153 -15.51 -6.73 6.82
C ASP A 153 -14.34 -5.79 6.57
N CYS A 154 -14.64 -4.57 6.11
CA CYS A 154 -13.67 -3.48 6.05
C CYS A 154 -13.69 -2.69 7.37
N HIS A 155 -12.56 -2.63 8.04
CA HIS A 155 -12.39 -1.95 9.30
C HIS A 155 -11.68 -0.61 9.17
N ARG A 156 -12.33 0.43 9.68
CA ARG A 156 -11.73 1.75 9.83
C ARG A 156 -10.76 1.73 11.01
N LEU A 157 -9.47 1.99 10.76
CA LEU A 157 -8.50 2.17 11.82
C LEU A 157 -8.35 3.65 12.17
N PRO A 158 -8.11 3.99 13.45
CA PRO A 158 -7.72 5.33 13.81
C PRO A 158 -6.37 5.67 13.16
N PRO A 159 -6.11 6.95 12.84
CA PRO A 159 -4.86 7.38 12.25
C PRO A 159 -3.67 6.96 13.12
N VAL A 160 -2.71 6.30 12.53
CA VAL A 160 -1.45 5.95 13.20
C VAL A 160 -0.67 7.24 13.42
N ARG A 161 -0.57 7.69 14.67
CA ARG A 161 0.31 8.81 15.03
C ARG A 161 1.76 8.34 14.81
N ARG A 162 2.43 8.90 13.81
CA ARG A 162 3.88 8.75 13.68
C ARG A 162 4.55 9.52 14.82
N ARG A 163 5.49 8.90 15.50
CA ARG A 163 6.46 9.64 16.30
C ARG A 163 7.26 10.51 15.31
N PRO A 164 7.40 11.82 15.56
CA PRO A 164 8.34 12.62 14.78
C PRO A 164 9.73 11.99 14.88
N PRO A 165 10.57 12.10 13.84
CA PRO A 165 11.97 11.68 13.93
C PRO A 165 12.58 12.43 15.10
N ALA A 166 13.39 11.72 15.89
CA ALA A 166 14.22 12.37 16.93
C ALA A 166 15.12 13.39 16.23
N ARG A 167 15.15 14.62 16.76
CA ARG A 167 16.05 15.67 16.30
C ARG A 167 17.49 15.29 16.59
#